data_080604b0ac77c4b400cb41bfca92fa27
#
_entry.id   080604b0ac77c4b400cb41bfca92fa27
#
_cell.length_a   1.000
_cell.length_b   1.000
_cell.length_c   1.000
_cell.angle_alpha   90.00
_cell.angle_beta   90.00
_cell.angle_gamma   90.00
#
_symmetry.space_group_name_H-M   'P 1'
#
loop_
_entity.id
_entity.type
_entity.pdbx_description
1 polymer ?
#
loop_
_entity_poly.entity_id
_entity_poly.type
_entity_poly.pdbx_seq_one_letter_code
_entity_poly.pdbx_strand_id
1 'polypeptide(L)'
;MSRLPVTLLCLAALLAPAASLARDKHVLWSVQGRHNTVYLLGSIHVLRPQDGGLPEAANSAYEDAEQLVMEIDLDDPDEADPMAMLAEMQRLAMLPAGQSLRSVLGADYDDINARARAAGLDLALVDTFAPWFVATTIMQLELAKRGFSPELGIEQILATRAAGDDKPIRGLETSAEQFALLSGMPLPLQKRFLMMTLEESDQIDAQVGELVEAWRRGDLKRLAELLSGEFEEFPDLYRRLTVDRNRAWVGPLVDLLDDRDDYLVVVGALHLVGEDSVIELLEERGFDAVQQ
;
A
#
# COMPACT_ATOMS: atom_id res chain seq x y z
N MET A 1 27.62 -75.33 -34.20
CA MET A 1 27.28 -75.13 -32.78
C MET A 1 27.91 -73.82 -32.32
N SER A 2 27.20 -72.75 -32.45
CA SER A 2 27.70 -71.42 -32.08
C SER A 2 26.65 -70.76 -31.16
N ARG A 3 27.08 -70.35 -29.97
CA ARG A 3 26.25 -69.76 -28.93
C ARG A 3 26.30 -68.22 -29.08
N LEU A 4 25.14 -67.59 -29.15
CA LEU A 4 24.94 -66.17 -29.10
C LEU A 4 25.32 -65.59 -27.76
N PRO A 5 25.89 -64.34 -27.69
CA PRO A 5 26.00 -63.59 -26.46
C PRO A 5 24.75 -62.73 -26.21
N VAL A 6 24.29 -62.78 -24.99
CA VAL A 6 23.19 -61.98 -24.44
C VAL A 6 23.65 -60.52 -24.34
N THR A 7 23.00 -59.62 -25.06
CA THR A 7 23.24 -58.16 -25.01
C THR A 7 22.51 -57.60 -23.79
N LEU A 8 23.28 -57.07 -22.84
CA LEU A 8 22.80 -56.36 -21.67
C LEU A 8 22.27 -55.00 -22.10
N LEU A 9 20.96 -54.78 -22.03
CA LEU A 9 20.34 -53.50 -22.28
C LEU A 9 20.48 -52.63 -21.01
N CYS A 10 21.44 -51.70 -20.99
CA CYS A 10 21.52 -50.67 -19.98
C CYS A 10 20.42 -49.60 -20.20
N LEU A 11 19.40 -49.64 -19.36
CA LEU A 11 18.36 -48.60 -19.28
C LEU A 11 19.00 -47.37 -18.58
N ALA A 12 19.51 -46.44 -19.38
CA ALA A 12 19.92 -45.14 -18.89
C ALA A 12 18.65 -44.32 -18.61
N ALA A 13 18.23 -44.27 -17.35
CA ALA A 13 17.21 -43.34 -16.90
C ALA A 13 17.76 -41.90 -17.05
N LEU A 14 17.30 -41.21 -18.07
CA LEU A 14 17.47 -39.76 -18.22
C LEU A 14 16.76 -39.06 -17.05
N LEU A 15 17.52 -38.76 -16.00
CA LEU A 15 17.13 -37.76 -15.02
C LEU A 15 17.20 -36.40 -15.74
N ALA A 16 16.10 -36.02 -16.39
CA ALA A 16 15.90 -34.63 -16.77
C ALA A 16 15.91 -33.82 -15.48
N PRO A 17 16.74 -32.78 -15.34
CA PRO A 17 16.58 -31.86 -14.23
C PRO A 17 15.15 -31.33 -14.34
N ALA A 18 14.34 -31.50 -13.30
CA ALA A 18 13.10 -30.77 -13.16
C ALA A 18 13.52 -29.28 -13.21
N ALA A 19 13.23 -28.64 -14.32
CA ALA A 19 13.32 -27.20 -14.38
C ALA A 19 12.38 -26.71 -13.25
N SER A 20 12.98 -26.23 -12.19
CA SER A 20 12.24 -25.45 -11.20
C SER A 20 11.68 -24.30 -12.01
N LEU A 21 10.40 -24.35 -12.33
CA LEU A 21 9.65 -23.18 -12.78
C LEU A 21 9.87 -22.18 -11.65
N ALA A 22 10.71 -21.17 -11.89
CA ALA A 22 10.80 -20.05 -10.97
C ALA A 22 9.38 -19.55 -10.84
N ARG A 23 8.78 -19.76 -9.67
CA ARG A 23 7.48 -19.16 -9.35
C ARG A 23 7.66 -17.66 -9.51
N ASP A 24 6.75 -17.04 -10.25
CA ASP A 24 6.71 -15.59 -10.32
C ASP A 24 6.55 -15.09 -8.86
N LYS A 25 7.49 -14.27 -8.43
CA LYS A 25 7.46 -13.69 -7.10
C LYS A 25 6.49 -12.52 -7.08
N HIS A 26 5.80 -12.36 -5.96
CA HIS A 26 4.87 -11.27 -5.73
C HIS A 26 5.32 -10.42 -4.53
N VAL A 27 4.66 -9.29 -4.31
CA VAL A 27 4.84 -8.46 -3.11
C VAL A 27 4.06 -9.08 -1.95
N LEU A 28 4.39 -10.35 -1.68
CA LEU A 28 3.77 -11.21 -0.70
C LEU A 28 4.85 -12.02 0.01
N TRP A 29 4.80 -12.08 1.33
CA TRP A 29 5.68 -12.92 2.15
C TRP A 29 4.86 -13.83 3.04
N SER A 30 5.45 -14.96 3.41
CA SER A 30 4.99 -15.80 4.50
C SER A 30 6.02 -15.81 5.62
N VAL A 31 5.55 -15.69 6.85
CA VAL A 31 6.33 -15.79 8.07
C VAL A 31 5.72 -16.92 8.91
N GLN A 32 6.55 -17.90 9.26
CA GLN A 32 6.10 -19.00 10.09
C GLN A 32 6.11 -18.60 11.56
N GLY A 33 4.94 -18.60 12.19
CA GLY A 33 4.77 -18.48 13.61
C GLY A 33 5.02 -19.80 14.35
N ARG A 34 4.72 -19.83 15.63
CA ARG A 34 4.86 -21.04 16.44
C ARG A 34 3.86 -22.14 16.04
N HIS A 35 2.65 -21.75 15.64
CA HIS A 35 1.53 -22.66 15.37
C HIS A 35 0.74 -22.29 14.12
N ASN A 36 1.14 -21.24 13.43
CA ASN A 36 0.40 -20.61 12.35
C ASN A 36 1.34 -20.04 11.28
N THR A 37 0.73 -19.49 10.23
CA THR A 37 1.39 -18.72 9.19
C THR A 37 0.81 -17.29 9.16
N VAL A 38 1.67 -16.28 9.13
CA VAL A 38 1.27 -14.90 8.87
C VAL A 38 1.77 -14.52 7.48
N TYR A 39 0.83 -14.24 6.58
CA TYR A 39 1.10 -13.69 5.26
C TYR A 39 1.12 -12.17 5.33
N LEU A 40 2.06 -11.54 4.62
CA LEU A 40 2.15 -10.08 4.49
C LEU A 40 2.06 -9.71 3.02
N LEU A 41 0.99 -9.05 2.63
CA LEU A 41 0.72 -8.63 1.26
C LEU A 41 0.88 -7.11 1.15
N GLY A 42 1.79 -6.69 0.28
CA GLY A 42 1.92 -5.29 -0.11
C GLY A 42 0.84 -4.92 -1.13
N SER A 43 0.02 -3.95 -0.80
CA SER A 43 -1.13 -3.53 -1.59
C SER A 43 -0.86 -2.27 -2.42
N ILE A 44 -1.72 -2.04 -3.40
CA ILE A 44 -1.86 -0.78 -4.15
C ILE A 44 -3.28 -0.29 -3.96
N HIS A 45 -3.43 0.93 -3.44
CA HIS A 45 -4.71 1.52 -3.03
C HIS A 45 -5.65 1.85 -4.20
N VAL A 46 -5.11 2.08 -5.39
CA VAL A 46 -5.89 2.46 -6.58
C VAL A 46 -5.37 1.70 -7.80
N LEU A 47 -6.27 1.11 -8.56
CA LEU A 47 -5.96 0.38 -9.80
C LEU A 47 -6.94 0.77 -10.90
N ARG A 48 -6.62 0.40 -12.14
CA ARG A 48 -7.50 0.50 -13.29
C ARG A 48 -8.03 -0.89 -13.67
N PRO A 49 -9.13 -1.01 -14.42
CA PRO A 49 -9.64 -2.30 -14.86
C PRO A 49 -8.62 -3.16 -15.61
N GLN A 50 -7.71 -2.54 -16.37
CA GLN A 50 -6.67 -3.23 -17.12
C GLN A 50 -5.46 -3.65 -16.29
N ASP A 51 -5.30 -3.12 -15.10
CA ASP A 51 -4.14 -3.43 -14.24
C ASP A 51 -4.26 -4.83 -13.60
N GLY A 52 -5.43 -5.45 -13.73
CA GLY A 52 -5.71 -6.78 -13.19
C GLY A 52 -6.11 -6.72 -11.73
N GLY A 53 -6.52 -7.88 -11.21
CA GLY A 53 -6.94 -8.02 -9.82
C GLY A 53 -5.86 -8.65 -8.94
N LEU A 54 -6.31 -9.32 -7.89
CA LEU A 54 -5.48 -10.00 -6.91
C LEU A 54 -4.65 -11.11 -7.58
N PRO A 55 -3.32 -11.18 -7.36
CA PRO A 55 -2.48 -12.29 -7.82
C PRO A 55 -2.93 -13.64 -7.25
N GLU A 56 -2.67 -14.74 -7.96
CA GLU A 56 -3.04 -16.09 -7.52
C GLU A 56 -2.44 -16.46 -6.16
N ALA A 57 -1.18 -16.07 -5.92
CA ALA A 57 -0.54 -16.31 -4.64
C ALA A 57 -1.24 -15.58 -3.48
N ALA A 58 -1.72 -14.35 -3.71
CA ALA A 58 -2.48 -13.59 -2.73
C ALA A 58 -3.90 -14.16 -2.53
N ASN A 59 -4.54 -14.71 -3.59
CA ASN A 59 -5.78 -15.46 -3.46
C ASN A 59 -5.60 -16.68 -2.56
N SER A 60 -4.51 -17.45 -2.78
CA SER A 60 -4.21 -18.63 -1.95
C SER A 60 -3.94 -18.25 -0.50
N ALA A 61 -3.20 -17.18 -0.23
CA ALA A 61 -2.96 -16.68 1.12
C ALA A 61 -4.27 -16.21 1.80
N TYR A 62 -5.17 -15.59 1.06
CA TYR A 62 -6.49 -15.22 1.57
C TYR A 62 -7.34 -16.43 1.94
N GLU A 63 -7.32 -17.49 1.12
CA GLU A 63 -8.08 -18.73 1.39
C GLU A 63 -7.54 -19.48 2.60
N ASP A 64 -6.23 -19.46 2.80
CA ASP A 64 -5.56 -20.11 3.93
C ASP A 64 -5.78 -19.38 5.26
N ALA A 65 -5.77 -18.06 5.24
CA ALA A 65 -5.92 -17.22 6.43
C ALA A 65 -7.34 -17.28 7.02
N GLU A 66 -7.47 -17.41 8.34
CA GLU A 66 -8.75 -17.30 9.05
C GLU A 66 -9.21 -15.86 9.22
N GLN A 67 -8.27 -14.91 9.29
CA GLN A 67 -8.56 -13.50 9.55
C GLN A 67 -7.70 -12.58 8.68
N LEU A 68 -8.24 -11.40 8.36
CA LEU A 68 -7.48 -10.30 7.77
C LEU A 68 -6.98 -9.33 8.84
N VAL A 69 -5.80 -8.76 8.61
CA VAL A 69 -5.31 -7.60 9.35
C VAL A 69 -4.99 -6.52 8.32
N MET A 70 -5.61 -5.36 8.44
CA MET A 70 -5.44 -4.23 7.53
C MET A 70 -4.87 -3.01 8.27
N GLU A 71 -4.51 -1.97 7.55
CA GLU A 71 -4.10 -0.73 8.19
C GLU A 71 -5.23 -0.17 9.06
N ILE A 72 -6.47 -0.19 8.55
CA ILE A 72 -7.68 0.26 9.24
C ILE A 72 -8.65 -0.91 9.37
N ASP A 73 -9.33 -1.02 10.51
CA ASP A 73 -10.39 -1.99 10.74
C ASP A 73 -11.67 -1.57 10.03
N LEU A 74 -11.94 -2.20 8.89
CA LEU A 74 -13.13 -1.93 8.10
C LEU A 74 -14.39 -2.66 8.61
N ASP A 75 -14.26 -3.52 9.62
CA ASP A 75 -15.38 -4.14 10.33
C ASP A 75 -15.85 -3.30 11.53
N ASP A 76 -15.01 -2.36 12.00
CA ASP A 76 -15.42 -1.40 13.04
C ASP A 76 -16.47 -0.43 12.47
N PRO A 77 -17.69 -0.37 13.05
CA PRO A 77 -18.74 0.52 12.55
C PRO A 77 -18.34 2.01 12.50
N ASP A 78 -17.43 2.45 13.39
CA ASP A 78 -16.95 3.83 13.42
C ASP A 78 -15.96 4.12 12.27
N GLU A 79 -15.19 3.12 11.85
CA GLU A 79 -14.27 3.19 10.72
C GLU A 79 -14.97 2.88 9.37
N ALA A 80 -15.99 2.03 9.39
CA ALA A 80 -16.73 1.62 8.18
C ALA A 80 -17.77 2.68 7.73
N ASP A 81 -18.07 3.70 8.54
CA ASP A 81 -19.02 4.77 8.15
C ASP A 81 -18.31 5.84 7.30
N PRO A 82 -18.55 5.89 5.96
CA PRO A 82 -17.90 6.87 5.10
C PRO A 82 -18.24 8.31 5.44
N MET A 83 -19.41 8.56 6.07
CA MET A 83 -19.83 9.91 6.44
C MET A 83 -19.11 10.36 7.72
N ALA A 84 -18.93 9.46 8.68
CA ALA A 84 -18.14 9.74 9.89
C ALA A 84 -16.67 9.98 9.52
N MET A 85 -16.08 9.14 8.69
CA MET A 85 -14.71 9.29 8.19
C MET A 85 -14.52 10.62 7.43
N LEU A 86 -15.45 10.98 6.55
CA LEU A 86 -15.41 12.26 5.82
C LEU A 86 -15.51 13.45 6.78
N ALA A 87 -16.40 13.39 7.78
CA ALA A 87 -16.56 14.44 8.77
C ALA A 87 -15.29 14.64 9.61
N GLU A 88 -14.65 13.55 10.04
CA GLU A 88 -13.39 13.60 10.79
C GLU A 88 -12.26 14.15 9.94
N MET A 89 -12.11 13.67 8.70
CA MET A 89 -11.13 14.20 7.76
C MET A 89 -11.32 15.71 7.54
N GLN A 90 -12.56 16.16 7.30
CA GLN A 90 -12.86 17.59 7.14
C GLN A 90 -12.54 18.38 8.43
N ARG A 91 -12.86 17.85 9.60
CA ARG A 91 -12.54 18.48 10.89
C ARG A 91 -11.04 18.70 11.06
N LEU A 92 -10.23 17.70 10.73
CA LEU A 92 -8.76 17.76 10.79
C LEU A 92 -8.16 18.66 9.70
N ALA A 93 -8.86 18.79 8.59
CA ALA A 93 -8.43 19.60 7.46
C ALA A 93 -8.75 21.09 7.60
N MET A 94 -9.60 21.50 8.56
CA MET A 94 -9.94 22.90 8.74
C MET A 94 -8.75 23.73 9.20
N LEU A 95 -8.50 24.83 8.52
CA LEU A 95 -7.53 25.84 8.99
C LEU A 95 -8.02 26.51 10.30
N PRO A 96 -7.09 26.96 11.16
CA PRO A 96 -7.46 27.72 12.35
C PRO A 96 -8.32 28.94 12.01
N ALA A 97 -9.22 29.32 12.93
CA ALA A 97 -10.11 30.46 12.76
C ALA A 97 -9.33 31.73 12.38
N GLY A 98 -9.78 32.42 11.34
CA GLY A 98 -9.13 33.63 10.80
C GLY A 98 -8.01 33.39 9.80
N GLN A 99 -7.67 32.12 9.53
CA GLN A 99 -6.79 31.76 8.41
C GLN A 99 -7.60 31.29 7.21
N SER A 100 -7.04 31.47 6.03
CA SER A 100 -7.57 30.94 4.78
C SER A 100 -6.44 30.38 3.95
N LEU A 101 -6.79 29.52 3.00
CA LEU A 101 -5.83 28.98 2.05
C LEU A 101 -5.10 30.11 1.30
N ARG A 102 -5.82 31.17 0.93
CA ARG A 102 -5.23 32.38 0.34
C ARG A 102 -4.17 33.00 1.28
N SER A 103 -4.44 33.12 2.56
CA SER A 103 -3.47 33.67 3.52
C SER A 103 -2.25 32.79 3.74
N VAL A 104 -2.43 31.46 3.73
CA VAL A 104 -1.36 30.47 3.89
C VAL A 104 -0.47 30.41 2.66
N LEU A 105 -1.05 30.42 1.47
CA LEU A 105 -0.31 30.34 0.20
C LEU A 105 0.35 31.68 -0.15
N GLY A 106 -0.23 32.80 0.27
CA GLY A 106 0.34 34.13 0.09
C GLY A 106 0.47 34.52 -1.40
N ALA A 107 1.66 34.94 -1.81
CA ALA A 107 1.92 35.39 -3.18
C ALA A 107 1.75 34.28 -4.25
N ASP A 108 1.86 33.00 -3.84
CA ASP A 108 1.77 31.86 -4.77
C ASP A 108 0.32 31.42 -5.01
N TYR A 109 -0.67 32.01 -4.29
CA TYR A 109 -2.07 31.59 -4.36
C TYR A 109 -2.63 31.58 -5.78
N ASP A 110 -2.41 32.67 -6.55
CA ASP A 110 -3.04 32.79 -7.88
C ASP A 110 -2.44 31.80 -8.90
N ASP A 111 -1.14 31.51 -8.83
CA ASP A 111 -0.50 30.48 -9.66
C ASP A 111 -0.98 29.07 -9.26
N ILE A 112 -0.95 28.77 -7.98
CA ILE A 112 -1.44 27.49 -7.44
C ILE A 112 -2.92 27.29 -7.80
N ASN A 113 -3.77 28.31 -7.67
CA ASN A 113 -5.18 28.24 -8.04
C ASN A 113 -5.38 27.99 -9.54
N ALA A 114 -4.56 28.59 -10.39
CA ALA A 114 -4.64 28.35 -11.83
C ALA A 114 -4.36 26.87 -12.18
N ARG A 115 -3.34 26.29 -11.55
CA ARG A 115 -3.00 24.85 -11.69
C ARG A 115 -4.08 23.95 -11.08
N ALA A 116 -4.56 24.25 -9.88
CA ALA A 116 -5.62 23.51 -9.23
C ALA A 116 -6.93 23.48 -10.05
N ARG A 117 -7.27 24.61 -10.70
CA ARG A 117 -8.41 24.68 -11.65
C ARG A 117 -8.21 23.80 -12.87
N ALA A 118 -7.01 23.68 -13.41
CA ALA A 118 -6.71 22.73 -14.49
C ALA A 118 -6.91 21.28 -14.01
N ALA A 119 -6.57 21.00 -12.75
CA ALA A 119 -6.88 19.73 -12.08
C ALA A 119 -8.36 19.55 -11.72
N GLY A 120 -9.21 20.59 -11.89
CA GLY A 120 -10.66 20.53 -11.64
C GLY A 120 -11.10 21.05 -10.28
N LEU A 121 -10.23 21.72 -9.52
CA LEU A 121 -10.53 22.26 -8.20
C LEU A 121 -10.28 23.78 -8.14
N ASP A 122 -11.33 24.56 -7.87
CA ASP A 122 -11.18 25.99 -7.56
C ASP A 122 -10.89 26.15 -6.07
N LEU A 123 -9.71 26.72 -5.73
CA LEU A 123 -9.31 26.92 -4.34
C LEU A 123 -10.26 27.82 -3.56
N ALA A 124 -11.03 28.67 -4.22
CA ALA A 124 -12.03 29.50 -3.55
C ALA A 124 -13.14 28.66 -2.88
N LEU A 125 -13.43 27.44 -3.39
CA LEU A 125 -14.43 26.53 -2.83
C LEU A 125 -13.91 25.80 -1.57
N VAL A 126 -12.61 25.77 -1.38
CA VAL A 126 -11.90 25.04 -0.31
C VAL A 126 -11.00 25.97 0.51
N ASP A 127 -11.28 27.29 0.52
CA ASP A 127 -10.43 28.31 1.13
C ASP A 127 -10.24 28.16 2.64
N THR A 128 -11.14 27.43 3.30
CA THR A 128 -11.06 27.13 4.75
C THR A 128 -10.26 25.88 5.10
N PHE A 129 -9.83 25.12 4.10
CA PHE A 129 -9.10 23.87 4.31
C PHE A 129 -7.59 24.06 4.21
N ALA A 130 -6.86 23.19 4.90
CA ALA A 130 -5.40 23.17 4.91
C ALA A 130 -4.82 22.66 3.58
N PRO A 131 -3.58 23.06 3.20
CA PRO A 131 -2.99 22.68 1.93
C PRO A 131 -2.85 21.16 1.72
N TRP A 132 -2.64 20.36 2.79
CA TRP A 132 -2.55 18.91 2.67
C TRP A 132 -3.85 18.28 2.14
N PHE A 133 -5.00 18.77 2.60
CA PHE A 133 -6.30 18.29 2.14
C PHE A 133 -6.54 18.63 0.66
N VAL A 134 -6.13 19.82 0.25
CA VAL A 134 -6.21 20.24 -1.16
C VAL A 134 -5.30 19.38 -2.02
N ALA A 135 -4.08 19.09 -1.58
CA ALA A 135 -3.15 18.20 -2.28
C ALA A 135 -3.73 16.80 -2.50
N THR A 136 -4.22 16.18 -1.43
CA THR A 136 -4.84 14.84 -1.53
C THR A 136 -6.10 14.84 -2.41
N THR A 137 -6.92 15.89 -2.35
CA THR A 137 -8.09 16.06 -3.21
C THR A 137 -7.69 16.15 -4.70
N ILE A 138 -6.67 16.97 -5.02
CA ILE A 138 -6.16 17.11 -6.39
C ILE A 138 -5.60 15.77 -6.89
N MET A 139 -4.82 15.07 -6.06
CA MET A 139 -4.29 13.73 -6.41
C MET A 139 -5.41 12.76 -6.76
N GLN A 140 -6.47 12.69 -5.93
CA GLN A 140 -7.63 11.85 -6.19
C GLN A 140 -8.34 12.21 -7.51
N LEU A 141 -8.53 13.51 -7.79
CA LEU A 141 -9.14 13.96 -9.03
C LEU A 141 -8.29 13.59 -10.25
N GLU A 142 -6.98 13.75 -10.16
CA GLU A 142 -6.06 13.40 -11.25
C GLU A 142 -6.00 11.89 -11.51
N LEU A 143 -6.00 11.07 -10.46
CA LEU A 143 -6.07 9.61 -10.56
C LEU A 143 -7.41 9.18 -11.20
N ALA A 144 -8.54 9.74 -10.74
CA ALA A 144 -9.86 9.43 -11.27
C ALA A 144 -10.00 9.78 -12.76
N LYS A 145 -9.47 10.94 -13.21
CA LYS A 145 -9.45 11.33 -14.63
C LYS A 145 -8.71 10.31 -15.52
N ARG A 146 -7.75 9.59 -14.96
CA ARG A 146 -6.94 8.57 -15.65
C ARG A 146 -7.49 7.17 -15.50
N GLY A 147 -8.68 7.04 -14.89
CA GLY A 147 -9.41 5.79 -14.72
C GLY A 147 -8.94 4.92 -13.56
N PHE A 148 -8.10 5.46 -12.67
CA PHE A 148 -7.80 4.79 -11.41
C PHE A 148 -8.98 4.91 -10.45
N SER A 149 -9.26 3.84 -9.72
CA SER A 149 -10.36 3.77 -8.77
C SER A 149 -9.93 3.06 -7.48
N PRO A 150 -10.29 3.62 -6.30
CA PRO A 150 -10.08 2.94 -5.02
C PRO A 150 -10.86 1.63 -4.91
N GLU A 151 -12.02 1.51 -5.56
CA GLU A 151 -12.83 0.28 -5.56
C GLU A 151 -12.11 -0.91 -6.21
N LEU A 152 -11.08 -0.62 -7.01
CA LEU A 152 -10.21 -1.62 -7.64
C LEU A 152 -8.90 -1.84 -6.87
N GLY A 153 -8.68 -1.08 -5.80
CA GLY A 153 -7.55 -1.26 -4.89
C GLY A 153 -7.58 -2.62 -4.19
N ILE A 154 -6.42 -3.14 -3.89
CA ILE A 154 -6.27 -4.50 -3.31
C ILE A 154 -6.97 -4.60 -1.96
N GLU A 155 -6.90 -3.58 -1.13
CA GLU A 155 -7.58 -3.53 0.18
C GLU A 155 -9.09 -3.62 0.02
N GLN A 156 -9.65 -2.84 -0.90
CA GLN A 156 -11.11 -2.80 -1.12
C GLN A 156 -11.62 -4.11 -1.72
N ILE A 157 -10.85 -4.74 -2.61
CA ILE A 157 -11.17 -6.06 -3.16
C ILE A 157 -11.22 -7.10 -2.03
N LEU A 158 -10.21 -7.10 -1.15
CA LEU A 158 -10.12 -8.06 -0.05
C LEU A 158 -11.15 -7.79 1.04
N ALA A 159 -11.40 -6.54 1.41
CA ALA A 159 -12.44 -6.18 2.37
C ALA A 159 -13.84 -6.58 1.87
N THR A 160 -14.15 -6.31 0.59
CA THR A 160 -15.43 -6.72 -0.02
C THR A 160 -15.60 -8.24 -0.01
N ARG A 161 -14.51 -8.97 -0.30
CA ARG A 161 -14.51 -10.43 -0.27
C ARG A 161 -14.69 -10.96 1.16
N ALA A 162 -13.97 -10.40 2.13
CA ALA A 162 -14.05 -10.77 3.54
C ALA A 162 -15.47 -10.60 4.10
N ALA A 163 -16.12 -9.48 3.78
CA ALA A 163 -17.52 -9.22 4.15
C ALA A 163 -18.48 -10.27 3.53
N GLY A 164 -18.19 -10.76 2.31
CA GLY A 164 -18.96 -11.83 1.67
C GLY A 164 -18.74 -13.22 2.25
N ASP A 165 -17.55 -13.44 2.82
CA ASP A 165 -17.12 -14.73 3.39
C ASP A 165 -17.28 -14.77 4.94
N ASP A 166 -17.81 -13.70 5.58
CA ASP A 166 -17.86 -13.50 7.03
C ASP A 166 -16.47 -13.63 7.70
N LYS A 167 -15.40 -13.26 6.98
CA LYS A 167 -14.03 -13.33 7.47
C LYS A 167 -13.69 -12.05 8.24
N PRO A 168 -13.30 -12.13 9.53
CA PRO A 168 -13.03 -10.95 10.36
C PRO A 168 -11.86 -10.10 9.81
N ILE A 169 -11.98 -8.79 9.98
CA ILE A 169 -10.92 -7.82 9.72
C ILE A 169 -10.51 -7.19 11.06
N ARG A 170 -9.21 -6.92 11.24
CA ARG A 170 -8.64 -6.14 12.34
C ARG A 170 -7.81 -5.01 11.79
N GLY A 171 -7.78 -3.86 12.47
CA GLY A 171 -6.93 -2.72 12.14
C GLY A 171 -5.62 -2.72 12.93
N LEU A 172 -4.58 -2.20 12.31
CA LEU A 172 -3.32 -1.87 12.97
C LEU A 172 -3.36 -0.45 13.57
N GLU A 173 -4.22 0.41 13.03
CA GLU A 173 -4.43 1.80 13.41
C GLU A 173 -5.83 2.27 13.01
N THR A 174 -6.16 3.51 13.33
CA THR A 174 -7.44 4.15 12.99
C THR A 174 -7.28 5.16 11.85
N SER A 175 -8.38 5.47 11.15
CA SER A 175 -8.41 6.52 10.13
C SER A 175 -8.02 7.90 10.71
N ALA A 176 -8.42 8.18 11.96
CA ALA A 176 -8.07 9.41 12.67
C ALA A 176 -6.55 9.53 12.87
N GLU A 177 -5.87 8.43 13.21
CA GLU A 177 -4.40 8.39 13.30
C GLU A 177 -3.75 8.67 11.96
N GLN A 178 -4.22 8.07 10.86
CA GLN A 178 -3.71 8.34 9.51
C GLN A 178 -3.89 9.81 9.10
N PHE A 179 -5.07 10.39 9.29
CA PHE A 179 -5.31 11.80 8.98
C PHE A 179 -4.46 12.74 9.83
N ALA A 180 -4.18 12.37 11.10
CA ALA A 180 -3.31 13.14 11.98
C ALA A 180 -1.87 13.22 11.48
N LEU A 181 -1.38 12.24 10.71
CA LEU A 181 -0.04 12.28 10.11
C LEU A 181 0.09 13.45 9.12
N LEU A 182 -0.93 13.67 8.29
CA LEU A 182 -0.95 14.74 7.29
C LEU A 182 -1.32 16.08 7.92
N SER A 183 -2.36 16.13 8.77
CA SER A 183 -2.78 17.36 9.43
C SER A 183 -1.76 17.90 10.42
N GLY A 184 -0.93 17.04 11.01
CA GLY A 184 0.16 17.39 11.91
C GLY A 184 1.41 17.95 11.23
N MET A 185 1.44 18.03 9.91
CA MET A 185 2.55 18.69 9.20
C MET A 185 2.53 20.22 9.45
N PRO A 186 3.70 20.87 9.60
CA PRO A 186 3.77 22.33 9.59
C PRO A 186 3.20 22.93 8.29
N LEU A 187 2.48 24.04 8.35
CA LEU A 187 1.88 24.68 7.17
C LEU A 187 2.85 24.92 6.00
N PRO A 188 4.12 25.34 6.21
CA PRO A 188 5.07 25.46 5.11
C PRO A 188 5.33 24.15 4.38
N LEU A 189 5.36 23.02 5.11
CA LEU A 189 5.55 21.69 4.51
C LEU A 189 4.29 21.25 3.75
N GLN A 190 3.10 21.51 4.30
CA GLN A 190 1.84 21.24 3.60
C GLN A 190 1.72 22.04 2.30
N LYS A 191 2.15 23.33 2.31
CA LYS A 191 2.18 24.16 1.09
C LYS A 191 3.12 23.56 0.04
N ARG A 192 4.32 23.13 0.45
CA ARG A 192 5.28 22.48 -0.46
C ARG A 192 4.72 21.18 -1.03
N PHE A 193 4.07 20.36 -0.21
CA PHE A 193 3.41 19.13 -0.63
C PHE A 193 2.33 19.42 -1.70
N LEU A 194 1.49 20.44 -1.50
CA LEU A 194 0.51 20.88 -2.50
C LEU A 194 1.17 21.31 -3.82
N MET A 195 2.25 22.09 -3.74
CA MET A 195 2.96 22.56 -4.94
C MET A 195 3.54 21.39 -5.73
N MET A 196 4.19 20.45 -5.05
CA MET A 196 4.75 19.24 -5.67
C MET A 196 3.66 18.38 -6.33
N THR A 197 2.55 18.14 -5.63
CA THR A 197 1.40 17.41 -6.20
C THR A 197 0.92 18.03 -7.53
N LEU A 198 0.89 19.36 -7.61
CA LEU A 198 0.51 20.06 -8.83
C LEU A 198 1.58 19.99 -9.92
N GLU A 199 2.87 19.99 -9.55
CA GLU A 199 4.00 19.92 -10.49
C GLU A 199 4.10 18.54 -11.14
N GLU A 200 3.80 17.50 -10.39
CA GLU A 200 3.90 16.10 -10.83
C GLU A 200 2.61 15.57 -11.49
N SER A 201 1.52 16.34 -11.43
CA SER A 201 0.19 15.91 -11.91
C SER A 201 0.18 15.36 -13.34
N ASP A 202 1.01 15.89 -14.23
CA ASP A 202 1.12 15.43 -15.62
C ASP A 202 1.85 14.08 -15.75
N GLN A 203 2.63 13.68 -14.73
CA GLN A 203 3.44 12.47 -14.73
C GLN A 203 2.77 11.29 -13.99
N ILE A 204 1.67 11.52 -13.28
CA ILE A 204 0.97 10.54 -12.46
C ILE A 204 0.69 9.23 -13.22
N ASP A 205 0.23 9.29 -14.48
CA ASP A 205 -0.10 8.08 -15.26
C ASP A 205 1.13 7.20 -15.49
N ALA A 206 2.28 7.80 -15.81
CA ALA A 206 3.52 7.08 -16.02
C ALA A 206 4.07 6.53 -14.70
N GLN A 207 4.08 7.33 -13.64
CA GLN A 207 4.59 6.95 -12.31
C GLN A 207 3.79 5.80 -11.71
N VAL A 208 2.45 5.93 -11.66
CA VAL A 208 1.58 4.87 -11.12
C VAL A 208 1.59 3.63 -12.03
N GLY A 209 1.67 3.81 -13.35
CA GLY A 209 1.80 2.70 -14.28
C GLY A 209 3.08 1.87 -14.05
N GLU A 210 4.21 2.53 -13.82
CA GLU A 210 5.48 1.88 -13.51
C GLU A 210 5.45 1.18 -12.14
N LEU A 211 4.84 1.82 -11.14
CA LEU A 211 4.64 1.27 -9.81
C LEU A 211 3.82 -0.04 -9.87
N VAL A 212 2.67 -0.01 -10.55
CA VAL A 212 1.80 -1.18 -10.73
C VAL A 212 2.54 -2.32 -11.45
N GLU A 213 3.34 -2.01 -12.48
CA GLU A 213 4.11 -3.01 -13.21
C GLU A 213 5.20 -3.65 -12.33
N ALA A 214 5.92 -2.84 -11.53
CA ALA A 214 6.92 -3.35 -10.57
C ALA A 214 6.25 -4.21 -9.49
N TRP A 215 5.09 -3.78 -8.99
CA TRP A 215 4.29 -4.53 -8.01
C TRP A 215 3.84 -5.89 -8.56
N ARG A 216 3.33 -5.93 -9.78
CA ARG A 216 2.87 -7.17 -10.43
C ARG A 216 3.98 -8.18 -10.65
N ARG A 217 5.20 -7.70 -10.91
CA ARG A 217 6.39 -8.53 -11.11
C ARG A 217 7.08 -8.93 -9.82
N GLY A 218 6.65 -8.40 -8.67
CA GLY A 218 7.34 -8.58 -7.41
C GLY A 218 8.77 -8.03 -7.42
N ASP A 219 9.01 -6.99 -8.22
CA ASP A 219 10.30 -6.30 -8.29
C ASP A 219 10.45 -5.35 -7.10
N LEU A 220 10.85 -5.95 -5.97
CA LEU A 220 10.96 -5.24 -4.68
C LEU A 220 11.95 -4.09 -4.73
N LYS A 221 13.05 -4.25 -5.50
CA LYS A 221 14.05 -3.20 -5.63
C LYS A 221 13.47 -1.99 -6.36
N ARG A 222 12.80 -2.23 -7.50
CA ARG A 222 12.18 -1.14 -8.26
C ARG A 222 11.05 -0.47 -7.47
N LEU A 223 10.23 -1.24 -6.77
CA LEU A 223 9.21 -0.71 -5.86
C LEU A 223 9.80 0.19 -4.79
N ALA A 224 10.86 -0.26 -4.11
CA ALA A 224 11.52 0.55 -3.10
C ALA A 224 12.07 1.86 -3.67
N GLU A 225 12.72 1.82 -4.85
CA GLU A 225 13.23 3.00 -5.54
C GLU A 225 12.11 3.99 -5.90
N LEU A 226 11.00 3.51 -6.47
CA LEU A 226 9.87 4.35 -6.87
C LEU A 226 9.19 4.98 -5.65
N LEU A 227 8.86 4.16 -4.65
CA LEU A 227 8.09 4.60 -3.48
C LEU A 227 8.90 5.49 -2.54
N SER A 228 10.20 5.21 -2.33
CA SER A 228 11.05 6.08 -1.50
C SER A 228 11.45 7.37 -2.23
N GLY A 229 11.62 7.30 -3.55
CA GLY A 229 12.00 8.47 -4.37
C GLY A 229 10.99 9.61 -4.29
N GLU A 230 9.70 9.31 -4.13
CA GLU A 230 8.65 10.31 -3.92
C GLU A 230 8.87 11.16 -2.65
N PHE A 231 9.63 10.66 -1.69
CA PHE A 231 9.88 11.32 -0.40
C PHE A 231 11.29 11.90 -0.24
N GLU A 232 12.14 11.87 -1.26
CA GLU A 232 13.52 12.41 -1.16
C GLU A 232 13.54 13.86 -0.65
N GLU A 233 12.58 14.66 -1.07
CA GLU A 233 12.42 16.03 -0.60
C GLU A 233 11.69 16.17 0.74
N PHE A 234 11.10 15.09 1.25
CA PHE A 234 10.25 15.06 2.44
C PHE A 234 10.64 13.93 3.42
N PRO A 235 11.89 13.86 3.89
CA PRO A 235 12.35 12.75 4.74
C PRO A 235 11.58 12.65 6.07
N ASP A 236 11.14 13.78 6.64
CA ASP A 236 10.30 13.78 7.85
C ASP A 236 8.89 13.23 7.58
N LEU A 237 8.36 13.46 6.38
CA LEU A 237 7.06 12.90 5.98
C LEU A 237 7.18 11.39 5.76
N TYR A 238 8.22 10.93 5.06
CA TYR A 238 8.53 9.51 4.91
C TYR A 238 8.60 8.80 6.27
N ARG A 239 9.40 9.37 7.19
CA ARG A 239 9.52 8.80 8.53
C ARG A 239 8.18 8.64 9.23
N ARG A 240 7.30 9.65 9.17
CA ARG A 240 5.96 9.62 9.79
C ARG A 240 5.01 8.65 9.10
N LEU A 241 4.96 8.69 7.76
CA LEU A 241 4.02 7.87 6.98
C LEU A 241 4.43 6.41 6.89
N THR A 242 5.71 6.09 7.12
CA THR A 242 6.26 4.75 6.90
C THR A 242 6.98 4.22 8.14
N VAL A 243 8.14 4.81 8.49
CA VAL A 243 9.05 4.22 9.48
C VAL A 243 8.43 4.16 10.88
N ASP A 244 7.83 5.25 11.35
CA ASP A 244 7.23 5.31 12.69
C ASP A 244 6.02 4.35 12.80
N ARG A 245 5.24 4.20 11.72
CA ARG A 245 4.12 3.25 11.64
C ARG A 245 4.61 1.80 11.60
N ASN A 246 5.60 1.49 10.77
CA ASN A 246 6.20 0.16 10.71
C ASN A 246 6.68 -0.30 12.09
N ARG A 247 7.38 0.58 12.81
CA ARG A 247 7.86 0.30 14.18
C ARG A 247 6.72 0.08 15.18
N ALA A 248 5.61 0.81 15.04
CA ALA A 248 4.43 0.62 15.87
C ALA A 248 3.73 -0.72 15.59
N TRP A 249 3.67 -1.12 14.32
CA TRP A 249 2.95 -2.33 13.89
C TRP A 249 3.69 -3.63 14.20
N VAL A 250 5.03 -3.62 14.23
CA VAL A 250 5.81 -4.85 14.41
C VAL A 250 5.50 -5.58 15.73
N GLY A 251 5.20 -4.86 16.81
CA GLY A 251 4.77 -5.50 18.08
C GLY A 251 3.49 -6.32 17.89
N PRO A 252 2.37 -5.71 17.49
CA PRO A 252 1.14 -6.42 17.13
C PRO A 252 1.34 -7.58 16.15
N LEU A 253 2.19 -7.41 15.12
CA LEU A 253 2.45 -8.48 14.14
C LEU A 253 3.20 -9.68 14.75
N VAL A 254 4.13 -9.43 15.69
CA VAL A 254 4.79 -10.51 16.44
C VAL A 254 3.80 -11.26 17.33
N ASP A 255 2.82 -10.55 17.92
CA ASP A 255 1.77 -11.19 18.72
C ASP A 255 0.91 -12.15 17.88
N LEU A 256 0.64 -11.81 16.60
CA LEU A 256 -0.04 -12.73 15.67
C LEU A 256 0.75 -14.02 15.44
N LEU A 257 2.09 -13.98 15.39
CA LEU A 257 2.95 -15.14 15.17
C LEU A 257 2.96 -16.13 16.37
N ASP A 258 2.49 -15.68 17.53
CA ASP A 258 2.31 -16.53 18.71
C ASP A 258 0.88 -17.10 18.82
N ASP A 259 -0.05 -16.67 17.96
CA ASP A 259 -1.44 -17.16 17.91
C ASP A 259 -1.56 -18.51 17.19
N ARG A 260 -2.79 -18.98 16.99
CA ARG A 260 -3.09 -20.26 16.32
C ARG A 260 -3.74 -20.10 14.96
N ASP A 261 -4.42 -18.96 14.73
CA ASP A 261 -5.08 -18.65 13.47
C ASP A 261 -4.04 -18.19 12.44
N ASP A 262 -4.22 -18.55 11.18
CA ASP A 262 -3.46 -18.01 10.08
C ASP A 262 -4.02 -16.62 9.70
N TYR A 263 -3.12 -15.70 9.39
CA TYR A 263 -3.48 -14.29 9.11
C TYR A 263 -2.98 -13.84 7.75
N LEU A 264 -3.80 -13.05 7.05
CA LEU A 264 -3.33 -12.25 5.92
C LEU A 264 -3.29 -10.76 6.32
N VAL A 265 -2.09 -10.25 6.49
CA VAL A 265 -1.82 -8.84 6.75
C VAL A 265 -1.73 -8.11 5.42
N VAL A 266 -2.55 -7.07 5.22
CA VAL A 266 -2.63 -6.28 3.99
C VAL A 266 -2.30 -4.83 4.31
N VAL A 267 -1.15 -4.37 3.87
CA VAL A 267 -0.67 -3.00 4.09
C VAL A 267 -0.08 -2.44 2.79
N GLY A 268 -0.05 -1.13 2.64
CA GLY A 268 0.54 -0.51 1.45
C GLY A 268 1.95 -1.03 1.16
N ALA A 269 2.27 -1.27 -0.12
CA ALA A 269 3.53 -1.89 -0.54
C ALA A 269 4.77 -1.17 0.00
N LEU A 270 4.69 0.15 0.22
CA LEU A 270 5.77 0.95 0.82
C LEU A 270 6.20 0.44 2.20
N HIS A 271 5.28 -0.15 2.97
CA HIS A 271 5.56 -0.66 4.31
C HIS A 271 6.37 -1.96 4.31
N LEU A 272 6.39 -2.69 3.18
CA LEU A 272 7.01 -4.02 3.08
C LEU A 272 8.33 -4.04 2.29
N VAL A 273 8.72 -2.91 1.66
CA VAL A 273 9.93 -2.85 0.82
C VAL A 273 10.90 -1.77 1.31
N GLY A 274 12.20 -1.98 1.05
CA GLY A 274 13.25 -1.02 1.41
C GLY A 274 13.67 -1.07 2.87
N GLU A 275 14.48 -0.07 3.26
CA GLU A 275 14.98 0.09 4.63
C GLU A 275 13.86 0.44 5.62
N ASP A 276 13.98 0.02 6.87
CA ASP A 276 12.96 0.18 7.93
C ASP A 276 11.58 -0.44 7.56
N SER A 277 11.52 -1.36 6.57
CA SER A 277 10.28 -2.07 6.23
C SER A 277 9.85 -3.02 7.35
N VAL A 278 8.55 -3.36 7.38
CA VAL A 278 8.02 -4.37 8.32
C VAL A 278 8.74 -5.70 8.15
N ILE A 279 9.11 -6.06 6.91
CA ILE A 279 9.86 -7.29 6.62
C ILE A 279 11.22 -7.27 7.32
N GLU A 280 12.01 -6.21 7.11
CA GLU A 280 13.33 -6.05 7.75
C GLU A 280 13.21 -6.05 9.28
N LEU A 281 12.23 -5.33 9.83
CA LEU A 281 11.99 -5.26 11.28
C LEU A 281 11.57 -6.60 11.90
N LEU A 282 10.87 -7.47 11.15
CA LEU A 282 10.57 -8.85 11.59
C LEU A 282 11.82 -9.73 11.52
N GLU A 283 12.63 -9.61 10.46
CA GLU A 283 13.91 -10.33 10.32
C GLU A 283 14.90 -9.96 11.45
N GLU A 284 14.98 -8.69 11.82
CA GLU A 284 15.78 -8.23 12.98
C GLU A 284 15.33 -8.87 14.30
N ARG A 285 14.06 -9.28 14.41
CA ARG A 285 13.52 -10.02 15.56
C ARG A 285 13.68 -11.54 15.46
N GLY A 286 14.33 -12.03 14.39
CA GLY A 286 14.65 -13.43 14.17
C GLY A 286 13.54 -14.23 13.49
N PHE A 287 12.58 -13.57 12.82
CA PHE A 287 11.58 -14.23 11.99
C PHE A 287 12.03 -14.24 10.53
N ASP A 288 11.99 -15.41 9.91
CA ASP A 288 12.34 -15.54 8.48
C ASP A 288 11.10 -15.22 7.62
N ALA A 289 11.18 -14.13 6.83
CA ALA A 289 10.15 -13.76 5.88
C ALA A 289 10.48 -14.28 4.48
N VAL A 290 9.65 -15.17 3.95
CA VAL A 290 9.88 -15.83 2.66
C VAL A 290 8.97 -15.24 1.61
N GLN A 291 9.55 -14.55 0.62
CA GLN A 291 8.79 -14.00 -0.53
C GLN A 291 8.19 -15.12 -1.38
N GLN A 292 6.88 -14.99 -1.67
CA GLN A 292 6.06 -15.94 -2.42
C GLN A 292 5.92 -15.57 -3.89
#